data_2d850230bc13dea7175dd1b8b9b397fc
#
_entry.id   2d850230bc13dea7175dd1b8b9b397fc
#
_cell.length_a   1.000
_cell.length_b   1.000
_cell.length_c   1.000
_cell.angle_alpha   90.00
_cell.angle_beta   90.00
_cell.angle_gamma   90.00
#
_symmetry.space_group_name_H-M   'P 1'
#
loop_
_entity.id
_entity.type
_entity.pdbx_description
1 polymer ?
#
loop_
_entity_poly.entity_id
_entity_poly.type
_entity_poly.pdbx_seq_one_letter_code
_entity_poly.pdbx_strand_id
1 'polypeptide(L)'
;VIYYCMPERKRRIPPTEGIVCGMEISMEYISDAQAKQMILEVGRRMYQGGFVAANDGNISCKVGDNGIWATPTGVSKGFMTEDMLVKLDLDGNVLEGTHKPSSEIKMHLRVFKENPKVQGVVHAHPLTATAFACAGISLEEPVLMEGVLSLGCVPLVHFALPGTEEVPEAVAPYCREYNAVLLANHGALTWGDNLMQAYYRMETTEYYAKILMMNNFILGKKTLLSQGQIDDIIRIRAGWGITTGGRPIGPEGAQNLEDICISKRQ
;
A
#
# COMPACT_ATOMS: atom_id res chain seq x y z
N VAL A 1 28.88 21.75 -35.76
CA VAL A 1 28.42 21.19 -34.50
C VAL A 1 29.38 20.06 -34.11
N ILE A 2 30.18 20.29 -33.11
CA ILE A 2 31.33 19.43 -32.74
C ILE A 2 30.87 18.53 -31.58
N TYR A 3 30.90 17.22 -31.83
CA TYR A 3 30.73 16.21 -30.76
C TYR A 3 32.04 16.01 -30.04
N TYR A 4 32.08 16.31 -28.74
CA TYR A 4 33.16 15.91 -27.85
C TYR A 4 32.92 14.51 -27.31
N CYS A 5 33.77 13.59 -27.71
CA CYS A 5 33.87 12.25 -27.18
C CYS A 5 34.71 12.30 -25.89
N MET A 6 34.15 11.95 -24.74
CA MET A 6 34.92 11.77 -23.51
C MET A 6 35.27 10.28 -23.28
N PRO A 7 36.49 9.95 -22.88
CA PRO A 7 36.90 8.56 -22.72
C PRO A 7 36.38 7.95 -21.40
N GLU A 8 35.95 6.70 -21.50
CA GLU A 8 35.56 5.85 -20.37
C GLU A 8 36.73 5.67 -19.38
N ARG A 9 36.56 6.13 -18.14
CA ARG A 9 37.40 5.73 -17.01
C ARG A 9 36.77 4.48 -16.35
N LYS A 10 37.34 3.33 -16.63
CA LYS A 10 37.13 2.10 -15.86
C LYS A 10 37.65 2.31 -14.42
N ARG A 11 36.74 2.52 -13.46
CA ARG A 11 37.06 2.40 -12.05
C ARG A 11 37.04 0.93 -11.67
N ARG A 12 38.22 0.37 -11.31
CA ARG A 12 38.33 -0.92 -10.63
C ARG A 12 37.83 -0.74 -9.20
N ILE A 13 36.78 -1.49 -8.83
CA ILE A 13 36.31 -1.64 -7.46
C ILE A 13 37.18 -2.73 -6.83
N PRO A 14 37.88 -2.47 -5.69
CA PRO A 14 38.58 -3.53 -4.98
C PRO A 14 37.58 -4.50 -4.32
N PRO A 15 37.97 -5.78 -4.13
CA PRO A 15 37.12 -6.72 -3.43
C PRO A 15 36.99 -6.32 -1.96
N THR A 16 35.77 -6.06 -1.49
CA THR A 16 35.47 -5.86 -0.08
C THR A 16 35.44 -7.22 0.61
N GLU A 17 36.48 -7.50 1.39
CA GLU A 17 36.47 -8.56 2.40
C GLU A 17 35.33 -8.32 3.39
N GLY A 18 34.59 -9.38 3.67
CA GLY A 18 33.41 -9.32 4.53
C GLY A 18 33.74 -8.98 5.97
N ILE A 19 33.16 -7.89 6.45
CA ILE A 19 32.89 -7.69 7.87
C ILE A 19 31.36 -7.76 8.00
N VAL A 20 30.85 -8.93 8.37
CA VAL A 20 29.50 -9.09 8.86
C VAL A 20 29.51 -8.59 10.30
N CYS A 21 29.45 -7.29 10.47
CA CYS A 21 29.08 -6.70 11.74
C CYS A 21 27.56 -6.68 11.78
N GLY A 22 26.95 -7.45 12.68
CA GLY A 22 25.52 -7.43 12.95
C GLY A 22 25.10 -6.07 13.50
N MET A 23 24.89 -5.11 12.62
CA MET A 23 24.13 -3.90 12.94
C MET A 23 22.67 -4.31 12.97
N GLU A 24 22.11 -4.49 14.15
CA GLU A 24 20.66 -4.34 14.34
C GLU A 24 20.33 -2.93 13.86
N ILE A 25 19.65 -2.85 12.70
CA ILE A 25 19.09 -1.59 12.22
C ILE A 25 17.94 -1.29 13.18
N SER A 26 18.20 -0.46 14.20
CA SER A 26 17.13 0.05 15.05
C SER A 26 16.18 0.86 14.16
N MET A 27 14.93 0.42 14.07
CA MET A 27 13.90 1.20 13.38
C MET A 27 13.66 2.47 14.17
N GLU A 28 13.77 3.61 13.50
CA GLU A 28 13.43 4.89 14.10
C GLU A 28 11.91 5.07 14.08
N TYR A 29 11.30 5.20 15.24
CA TYR A 29 9.87 5.45 15.39
C TYR A 29 9.62 6.92 15.68
N ILE A 30 8.50 7.43 15.16
CA ILE A 30 8.04 8.77 15.53
C ILE A 30 7.45 8.78 16.94
N SER A 31 7.42 9.95 17.57
CA SER A 31 6.83 10.12 18.90
C SER A 31 5.29 9.96 18.87
N ASP A 32 4.69 9.65 20.02
CA ASP A 32 3.24 9.57 20.19
C ASP A 32 2.53 10.84 19.70
N ALA A 33 3.07 12.02 20.03
CA ALA A 33 2.50 13.30 19.60
C ALA A 33 2.53 13.47 18.08
N GLN A 34 3.65 13.11 17.44
CA GLN A 34 3.75 13.15 15.97
C GLN A 34 2.79 12.16 15.31
N ALA A 35 2.66 10.95 15.85
CA ALA A 35 1.74 9.94 15.32
C ALA A 35 0.28 10.41 15.39
N LYS A 36 -0.14 10.97 16.53
CA LYS A 36 -1.48 11.54 16.70
C LYS A 36 -1.74 12.64 15.67
N GLN A 37 -0.83 13.61 15.52
CA GLN A 37 -0.96 14.70 14.53
C GLN A 37 -1.05 14.15 13.10
N MET A 38 -0.23 13.17 12.74
CA MET A 38 -0.26 12.56 11.40
C MET A 38 -1.57 11.80 11.15
N ILE A 39 -2.11 11.09 12.14
CA ILE A 39 -3.41 10.40 12.01
C ILE A 39 -4.53 11.42 11.76
N LEU A 40 -4.55 12.53 12.49
CA LEU A 40 -5.54 13.58 12.29
C LEU A 40 -5.41 14.24 10.93
N GLU A 41 -4.19 14.51 10.47
CA GLU A 41 -3.94 15.10 9.15
C GLU A 41 -4.38 14.15 8.04
N VAL A 42 -4.01 12.88 8.10
CA VAL A 42 -4.44 11.84 7.12
C VAL A 42 -5.96 11.71 7.14
N GLY A 43 -6.59 11.70 8.32
CA GLY A 43 -8.05 11.65 8.44
C GLY A 43 -8.75 12.81 7.74
N ARG A 44 -8.24 14.04 7.92
CA ARG A 44 -8.77 15.23 7.21
C ARG A 44 -8.62 15.11 5.70
N ARG A 45 -7.45 14.65 5.22
CA ARG A 45 -7.21 14.46 3.77
C ARG A 45 -8.12 13.41 3.18
N MET A 46 -8.32 12.28 3.87
CA MET A 46 -9.25 11.23 3.43
C MET A 46 -10.69 11.76 3.33
N TYR A 47 -11.13 12.53 4.30
CA TYR A 47 -12.45 13.16 4.30
C TYR A 47 -12.59 14.16 3.15
N GLN A 48 -11.63 15.07 2.99
CA GLN A 48 -11.63 16.08 1.93
C GLN A 48 -11.50 15.47 0.53
N GLY A 49 -10.75 14.39 0.40
CA GLY A 49 -10.61 13.64 -0.84
C GLY A 49 -11.82 12.78 -1.22
N GLY A 50 -12.81 12.67 -0.32
CA GLY A 50 -13.99 11.84 -0.54
C GLY A 50 -13.67 10.34 -0.51
N PHE A 51 -12.63 9.94 0.24
CA PHE A 51 -12.23 8.54 0.38
C PHE A 51 -13.02 7.80 1.45
N VAL A 52 -13.77 8.52 2.27
CA VAL A 52 -14.59 7.98 3.34
C VAL A 52 -15.96 8.61 3.35
N ALA A 53 -16.99 7.80 3.52
CA ALA A 53 -18.35 8.23 3.76
C ALA A 53 -18.64 8.13 5.26
N ALA A 54 -19.44 9.06 5.79
CA ALA A 54 -19.86 9.08 7.20
C ALA A 54 -18.67 8.86 8.18
N ASN A 55 -18.62 7.71 8.84
CA ASN A 55 -17.58 7.33 9.81
C ASN A 55 -16.67 6.18 9.32
N ASP A 56 -16.74 5.86 8.03
CA ASP A 56 -15.96 4.78 7.42
C ASP A 56 -14.46 5.05 7.44
N GLY A 57 -13.70 3.98 7.15
CA GLY A 57 -12.24 4.00 7.10
C GLY A 57 -11.58 4.03 8.47
N ASN A 58 -10.30 3.72 8.50
CA ASN A 58 -9.48 3.73 9.71
C ASN A 58 -8.00 3.90 9.37
N ILE A 59 -7.26 4.41 10.34
CA ILE A 59 -5.87 4.81 10.20
C ILE A 59 -5.13 4.32 11.44
N SER A 60 -3.92 3.81 11.26
CA SER A 60 -3.04 3.48 12.38
C SER A 60 -1.58 3.79 12.08
N CYS A 61 -0.85 4.10 13.14
CA CYS A 61 0.56 4.49 13.08
C CYS A 61 1.35 3.83 14.21
N LYS A 62 2.43 3.13 13.86
CA LYS A 62 3.32 2.45 14.80
C LYS A 62 4.27 3.46 15.43
N VAL A 63 4.45 3.38 16.76
CA VAL A 63 5.29 4.29 17.56
C VAL A 63 6.32 3.56 18.44
N GLY A 64 6.55 2.29 18.17
CA GLY A 64 7.46 1.42 18.89
C GLY A 64 7.27 -0.03 18.48
N ASP A 65 8.07 -0.93 19.02
CA ASP A 65 7.99 -2.34 18.66
C ASP A 65 6.63 -2.94 18.97
N ASN A 66 5.96 -2.47 20.02
CA ASN A 66 4.66 -2.96 20.47
C ASN A 66 3.66 -1.81 20.79
N GLY A 67 3.75 -0.70 20.09
CA GLY A 67 2.84 0.45 20.31
C GLY A 67 2.28 0.99 19.01
N ILE A 68 0.96 1.16 18.92
CA ILE A 68 0.24 1.65 17.75
C ILE A 68 -0.81 2.66 18.17
N TRP A 69 -0.81 3.86 17.60
CA TRP A 69 -1.95 4.75 17.65
C TRP A 69 -2.93 4.43 16.53
N ALA A 70 -4.21 4.43 16.84
CA ALA A 70 -5.28 4.10 15.90
C ALA A 70 -6.52 4.97 16.09
N THR A 71 -7.31 5.09 15.01
CA THR A 71 -8.58 5.80 15.02
C THR A 71 -9.66 5.04 15.79
N PRO A 72 -10.58 5.76 16.46
CA PRO A 72 -11.71 5.15 17.15
C PRO A 72 -12.78 4.68 16.16
N THR A 73 -13.68 3.82 16.60
CA THR A 73 -14.91 3.46 15.89
C THR A 73 -15.94 4.59 15.97
N GLY A 74 -16.81 4.69 14.97
CA GLY A 74 -18.00 5.54 15.00
C GLY A 74 -17.74 7.05 14.84
N VAL A 75 -16.49 7.47 14.52
CA VAL A 75 -16.13 8.88 14.36
C VAL A 75 -15.72 9.18 12.91
N SER A 76 -16.27 10.28 12.35
CA SER A 76 -15.85 10.76 11.03
C SER A 76 -14.38 11.18 11.03
N LYS A 77 -13.62 10.72 10.05
CA LYS A 77 -12.16 10.91 9.98
C LYS A 77 -11.76 12.38 9.80
N GLY A 78 -12.66 13.20 9.26
CA GLY A 78 -12.43 14.65 9.11
C GLY A 78 -12.57 15.48 10.39
N PHE A 79 -13.13 14.90 11.46
CA PHE A 79 -13.52 15.64 12.67
C PHE A 79 -12.96 15.03 13.96
N MET A 80 -11.93 14.20 13.85
CA MET A 80 -11.27 13.63 15.02
C MET A 80 -10.42 14.65 15.77
N THR A 81 -10.30 14.45 17.08
CA THR A 81 -9.36 15.14 17.98
C THR A 81 -8.41 14.14 18.62
N GLU A 82 -7.30 14.62 19.20
CA GLU A 82 -6.26 13.75 19.77
C GLU A 82 -6.75 12.84 20.89
N ASP A 83 -7.67 13.32 21.71
CA ASP A 83 -8.27 12.59 22.83
C ASP A 83 -9.19 11.44 22.39
N MET A 84 -9.61 11.44 21.13
CA MET A 84 -10.40 10.33 20.54
C MET A 84 -9.54 9.16 20.11
N LEU A 85 -8.23 9.37 19.89
CA LEU A 85 -7.33 8.32 19.42
C LEU A 85 -7.02 7.31 20.52
N VAL A 86 -6.75 6.06 20.13
CA VAL A 86 -6.52 4.94 21.04
C VAL A 86 -5.16 4.34 20.77
N LYS A 87 -4.36 4.12 21.81
CA LYS A 87 -3.09 3.38 21.75
C LYS A 87 -3.33 1.91 22.06
N LEU A 88 -2.78 1.05 21.22
CA LEU A 88 -2.91 -0.39 21.31
C LEU A 88 -1.53 -1.05 21.29
N ASP A 89 -1.44 -2.26 21.84
CA ASP A 89 -0.34 -3.16 21.51
C ASP A 89 -0.64 -3.94 20.22
N LEU A 90 0.33 -4.75 19.77
CA LEU A 90 0.18 -5.59 18.56
C LEU A 90 -0.85 -6.72 18.72
N ASP A 91 -1.27 -7.03 19.95
CA ASP A 91 -2.32 -8.01 20.22
C ASP A 91 -3.71 -7.39 20.30
N GLY A 92 -3.78 -6.05 20.20
CA GLY A 92 -5.03 -5.30 20.19
C GLY A 92 -5.52 -4.90 21.57
N ASN A 93 -4.71 -5.08 22.62
CA ASN A 93 -5.04 -4.59 23.95
C ASN A 93 -4.88 -3.06 24.00
N VAL A 94 -5.85 -2.38 24.62
CA VAL A 94 -5.80 -0.93 24.79
C VAL A 94 -4.77 -0.56 25.87
N LEU A 95 -3.78 0.24 25.49
CA LEU A 95 -2.74 0.75 26.39
C LEU A 95 -3.07 2.15 26.90
N GLU A 96 -3.70 2.99 26.04
CA GLU A 96 -4.04 4.39 26.34
C GLU A 96 -5.28 4.82 25.53
N GLY A 97 -6.07 5.73 26.09
CA GLY A 97 -7.29 6.26 25.47
C GLY A 97 -8.56 5.69 26.09
N THR A 98 -9.69 6.37 25.87
CA THR A 98 -10.99 6.02 26.44
C THR A 98 -12.01 5.56 25.41
N HIS A 99 -11.73 5.80 24.13
CA HIS A 99 -12.59 5.41 23.03
C HIS A 99 -12.37 3.94 22.66
N LYS A 100 -13.38 3.33 22.06
CA LYS A 100 -13.27 1.99 21.50
C LYS A 100 -12.51 2.08 20.17
N PRO A 101 -11.47 1.25 19.94
CA PRO A 101 -10.78 1.21 18.65
C PRO A 101 -11.72 0.74 17.53
N SER A 102 -11.36 1.03 16.28
CA SER A 102 -12.09 0.55 15.11
C SER A 102 -12.29 -0.96 15.16
N SER A 103 -13.46 -1.45 14.75
CA SER A 103 -13.74 -2.89 14.64
C SER A 103 -12.83 -3.61 13.63
N GLU A 104 -12.22 -2.86 12.72
CA GLU A 104 -11.34 -3.39 11.68
C GLU A 104 -9.84 -3.28 12.04
N ILE A 105 -9.53 -2.90 13.28
CA ILE A 105 -8.13 -2.76 13.72
C ILE A 105 -7.33 -4.06 13.57
N LYS A 106 -7.98 -5.21 13.66
CA LYS A 106 -7.34 -6.53 13.48
C LYS A 106 -6.64 -6.67 12.13
N MET A 107 -7.21 -6.10 11.08
CA MET A 107 -6.61 -6.05 9.75
C MET A 107 -5.30 -5.26 9.76
N HIS A 108 -5.26 -4.11 10.43
CA HIS A 108 -4.03 -3.31 10.59
C HIS A 108 -2.97 -4.04 11.41
N LEU A 109 -3.38 -4.63 12.53
CA LEU A 109 -2.49 -5.43 13.39
C LEU A 109 -1.86 -6.59 12.60
N ARG A 110 -2.63 -7.23 11.72
CA ARG A 110 -2.10 -8.28 10.85
C ARG A 110 -1.03 -7.75 9.90
N VAL A 111 -1.22 -6.60 9.27
CA VAL A 111 -0.22 -5.98 8.40
C VAL A 111 1.08 -5.72 9.18
N PHE A 112 1.01 -5.13 10.39
CA PHE A 112 2.18 -4.87 11.22
C PHE A 112 2.90 -6.15 11.67
N LYS A 113 2.17 -7.22 11.97
CA LYS A 113 2.73 -8.53 12.35
C LYS A 113 3.42 -9.22 11.17
N GLU A 114 2.81 -9.20 9.99
CA GLU A 114 3.38 -9.85 8.80
C GLU A 114 4.56 -9.08 8.22
N ASN A 115 4.55 -7.75 8.30
CA ASN A 115 5.62 -6.91 7.76
C ASN A 115 6.11 -5.90 8.81
N PRO A 116 7.15 -6.27 9.59
CA PRO A 116 7.68 -5.41 10.66
C PRO A 116 8.18 -4.03 10.20
N LYS A 117 8.54 -3.86 8.91
CA LYS A 117 8.98 -2.58 8.36
C LYS A 117 7.85 -1.56 8.23
N VAL A 118 6.60 -2.01 8.21
CA VAL A 118 5.45 -1.13 8.11
C VAL A 118 5.26 -0.33 9.38
N GLN A 119 5.13 0.99 9.25
CA GLN A 119 4.85 1.90 10.34
C GLN A 119 3.53 2.66 10.18
N GLY A 120 2.87 2.56 9.02
CA GLY A 120 1.57 3.18 8.78
C GLY A 120 0.64 2.31 7.95
N VAL A 121 -0.63 2.26 8.33
CA VAL A 121 -1.68 1.53 7.62
C VAL A 121 -2.90 2.44 7.48
N VAL A 122 -3.48 2.46 6.27
CA VAL A 122 -4.67 3.25 5.92
C VAL A 122 -5.68 2.34 5.24
N HIS A 123 -6.90 2.33 5.75
CA HIS A 123 -8.05 1.73 5.10
C HIS A 123 -9.10 2.79 4.79
N ALA A 124 -9.64 2.74 3.59
CA ALA A 124 -10.66 3.66 3.09
C ALA A 124 -11.52 3.01 2.00
N HIS A 125 -12.59 3.72 1.63
CA HIS A 125 -13.50 3.34 0.55
C HIS A 125 -13.46 4.38 -0.59
N PRO A 126 -12.28 4.66 -1.20
CA PRO A 126 -12.21 5.61 -2.30
C PRO A 126 -13.08 5.12 -3.46
N LEU A 127 -13.91 5.99 -3.99
CA LEU A 127 -15.08 5.64 -4.79
C LEU A 127 -14.76 4.72 -5.98
N THR A 128 -13.75 5.09 -6.77
CA THR A 128 -13.43 4.33 -7.99
C THR A 128 -12.75 3.02 -7.68
N ALA A 129 -11.77 3.01 -6.78
CA ALA A 129 -11.10 1.78 -6.36
C ALA A 129 -12.10 0.81 -5.69
N THR A 130 -13.05 1.33 -4.88
CA THR A 130 -14.11 0.52 -4.30
C THR A 130 -15.05 -0.05 -5.35
N ALA A 131 -15.36 0.71 -6.41
CA ALA A 131 -16.17 0.20 -7.53
C ALA A 131 -15.46 -0.97 -8.24
N PHE A 132 -14.14 -0.91 -8.45
CA PHE A 132 -13.35 -2.04 -8.95
C PHE A 132 -13.40 -3.24 -8.00
N ALA A 133 -13.25 -3.00 -6.69
CA ALA A 133 -13.37 -4.06 -5.68
C ALA A 133 -14.74 -4.74 -5.70
N CYS A 134 -15.82 -3.97 -5.87
CA CYS A 134 -17.20 -4.49 -6.00
C CYS A 134 -17.42 -5.24 -7.32
N ALA A 135 -16.73 -4.84 -8.38
CA ALA A 135 -16.78 -5.52 -9.68
C ALA A 135 -15.91 -6.79 -9.74
N GLY A 136 -15.15 -7.09 -8.70
CA GLY A 136 -14.25 -8.24 -8.69
C GLY A 136 -12.99 -8.06 -9.55
N ILE A 137 -12.54 -6.80 -9.76
CA ILE A 137 -11.44 -6.45 -10.66
C ILE A 137 -10.27 -5.87 -9.85
N SER A 138 -9.08 -6.43 -10.02
CA SER A 138 -7.82 -5.90 -9.48
C SER A 138 -7.30 -4.70 -10.30
N LEU A 139 -6.30 -3.97 -9.76
CA LEU A 139 -5.64 -2.88 -10.48
C LEU A 139 -4.19 -3.31 -10.81
N GLU A 140 -4.02 -4.04 -11.90
CA GLU A 140 -2.74 -4.65 -12.29
C GLU A 140 -2.28 -4.26 -13.70
N GLU A 141 -3.13 -3.62 -14.50
CA GLU A 141 -2.79 -3.22 -15.87
C GLU A 141 -1.77 -2.09 -15.87
N PRO A 142 -0.58 -2.25 -16.45
CA PRO A 142 0.48 -1.24 -16.40
C PRO A 142 0.24 -0.08 -17.40
N VAL A 143 -0.78 0.73 -17.15
CA VAL A 143 -1.14 1.89 -18.01
C VAL A 143 -0.52 3.20 -17.53
N LEU A 144 -0.05 3.26 -16.29
CA LEU A 144 0.42 4.48 -15.63
C LEU A 144 1.76 4.22 -14.95
N MET A 145 2.78 5.01 -15.31
CA MET A 145 4.13 4.88 -14.75
C MET A 145 4.13 5.04 -13.22
N GLU A 146 3.44 6.04 -12.69
CA GLU A 146 3.32 6.31 -11.25
C GLU A 146 2.61 5.17 -10.52
N GLY A 147 1.65 4.50 -11.16
CA GLY A 147 1.01 3.31 -10.64
C GLY A 147 2.01 2.18 -10.43
N VAL A 148 2.84 1.88 -11.43
CA VAL A 148 3.90 0.86 -11.34
C VAL A 148 4.97 1.26 -10.32
N LEU A 149 5.35 2.54 -10.28
CA LEU A 149 6.40 3.06 -9.42
C LEU A 149 6.00 3.02 -7.94
N SER A 150 4.81 3.50 -7.60
CA SER A 150 4.32 3.65 -6.22
C SER A 150 3.68 2.39 -5.67
N LEU A 151 2.84 1.74 -6.47
CA LEU A 151 2.03 0.59 -6.05
C LEU A 151 2.57 -0.74 -6.59
N GLY A 152 2.96 -0.77 -7.85
CA GLY A 152 3.18 -2.00 -8.60
C GLY A 152 1.85 -2.61 -9.05
N CYS A 153 1.41 -3.65 -8.37
CA CYS A 153 0.08 -4.24 -8.50
C CYS A 153 -0.78 -3.94 -7.26
N VAL A 154 -2.09 -3.83 -7.46
CA VAL A 154 -3.05 -3.80 -6.36
C VAL A 154 -3.99 -4.99 -6.54
N PRO A 155 -3.67 -6.15 -5.95
CA PRO A 155 -4.48 -7.35 -6.07
C PRO A 155 -5.82 -7.21 -5.35
N LEU A 156 -6.77 -8.04 -5.75
CA LEU A 156 -8.08 -8.16 -5.12
C LEU A 156 -8.07 -9.31 -4.11
N VAL A 157 -8.27 -9.00 -2.84
CA VAL A 157 -8.49 -9.97 -1.77
C VAL A 157 -9.96 -10.43 -1.83
N HIS A 158 -10.21 -11.72 -1.70
CA HIS A 158 -11.55 -12.27 -1.69
C HIS A 158 -12.41 -11.70 -0.55
N PHE A 159 -13.73 -11.77 -0.71
CA PHE A 159 -14.65 -11.31 0.32
C PHE A 159 -14.42 -12.02 1.65
N ALA A 160 -14.38 -11.23 2.72
CA ALA A 160 -14.27 -11.68 4.10
C ALA A 160 -15.15 -10.76 4.97
N LEU A 161 -15.75 -11.32 6.02
CA LEU A 161 -16.69 -10.58 6.85
C LEU A 161 -15.98 -9.55 7.75
N PRO A 162 -16.24 -8.24 7.60
CA PRO A 162 -15.61 -7.19 8.41
C PRO A 162 -15.82 -7.40 9.92
N GLY A 163 -14.79 -7.04 10.70
CA GLY A 163 -14.82 -7.19 12.17
C GLY A 163 -14.53 -8.60 12.69
N THR A 164 -14.39 -9.60 11.81
CA THR A 164 -14.01 -10.98 12.17
C THR A 164 -12.51 -11.23 11.95
N GLU A 165 -12.03 -12.45 12.19
CA GLU A 165 -10.67 -12.87 11.86
C GLU A 165 -10.48 -13.21 10.37
N GLU A 166 -11.58 -13.30 9.61
CA GLU A 166 -11.51 -13.64 8.19
C GLU A 166 -10.73 -12.58 7.39
N VAL A 167 -10.94 -11.28 7.66
CA VAL A 167 -10.26 -10.20 6.93
C VAL A 167 -8.75 -10.21 7.18
N PRO A 168 -8.24 -10.26 8.43
CA PRO A 168 -6.82 -10.44 8.70
C PRO A 168 -6.20 -11.64 7.99
N GLU A 169 -6.86 -12.80 8.02
CA GLU A 169 -6.37 -14.01 7.36
C GLU A 169 -6.34 -13.86 5.83
N ALA A 170 -7.36 -13.25 5.24
CA ALA A 170 -7.42 -13.00 3.80
C ALA A 170 -6.34 -12.03 3.31
N VAL A 171 -5.97 -11.04 4.12
CA VAL A 171 -4.97 -10.01 3.79
C VAL A 171 -3.53 -10.50 4.00
N ALA A 172 -3.31 -11.40 4.95
CA ALA A 172 -1.98 -11.86 5.38
C ALA A 172 -1.03 -12.24 4.22
N PRO A 173 -1.44 -13.00 3.20
CA PRO A 173 -0.54 -13.41 2.10
C PRO A 173 0.05 -12.24 1.30
N TYR A 174 -0.58 -11.07 1.35
CA TYR A 174 -0.21 -9.90 0.54
C TYR A 174 0.72 -8.93 1.26
N CYS A 175 0.78 -8.98 2.60
CA CYS A 175 1.42 -7.94 3.42
C CYS A 175 2.91 -7.75 3.17
N ARG A 176 3.64 -8.79 2.73
CA ARG A 176 5.09 -8.74 2.51
C ARG A 176 5.48 -8.32 1.11
N GLU A 177 4.67 -8.68 0.13
CA GLU A 177 5.02 -8.49 -1.29
C GLU A 177 4.38 -7.25 -1.90
N TYR A 178 3.22 -6.83 -1.40
CA TYR A 178 2.46 -5.71 -1.96
C TYR A 178 2.49 -4.49 -1.03
N ASN A 179 1.96 -3.38 -1.53
CA ASN A 179 1.86 -2.10 -0.82
C ASN A 179 0.41 -1.66 -0.62
N ALA A 180 -0.49 -2.28 -1.36
CA ALA A 180 -1.92 -2.02 -1.38
C ALA A 180 -2.68 -3.26 -1.81
N VAL A 181 -3.91 -3.40 -1.36
CA VAL A 181 -4.87 -4.39 -1.84
C VAL A 181 -6.26 -3.76 -1.96
N LEU A 182 -7.08 -4.27 -2.87
CA LEU A 182 -8.52 -4.09 -2.85
C LEU A 182 -9.14 -5.21 -2.01
N LEU A 183 -10.18 -4.88 -1.26
CA LEU A 183 -10.99 -5.82 -0.48
C LEU A 183 -12.33 -6.00 -1.19
N ALA A 184 -12.64 -7.20 -1.66
CA ALA A 184 -13.84 -7.47 -2.46
C ALA A 184 -15.11 -6.99 -1.75
N ASN A 185 -15.94 -6.21 -2.47
CA ASN A 185 -17.18 -5.60 -1.98
C ASN A 185 -17.01 -4.69 -0.75
N HIS A 186 -15.81 -4.12 -0.53
CA HIS A 186 -15.55 -3.35 0.68
C HIS A 186 -14.79 -2.04 0.38
N GLY A 187 -13.51 -2.10 0.02
CA GLY A 187 -12.70 -0.91 -0.16
C GLY A 187 -11.25 -1.22 -0.49
N ALA A 188 -10.34 -0.38 -0.02
CA ALA A 188 -8.90 -0.53 -0.22
C ALA A 188 -8.14 -0.46 1.12
N LEU A 189 -7.04 -1.19 1.20
CA LEU A 189 -6.09 -1.17 2.31
C LEU A 189 -4.70 -0.90 1.77
N THR A 190 -3.99 0.06 2.36
CA THR A 190 -2.62 0.43 1.98
C THR A 190 -1.73 0.54 3.21
N TRP A 191 -0.43 0.30 3.03
CA TRP A 191 0.54 0.38 4.11
C TRP A 191 1.88 0.91 3.61
N GLY A 192 2.74 1.34 4.53
CA GLY A 192 4.04 1.91 4.18
C GLY A 192 5.00 2.02 5.36
N ASP A 193 6.25 2.38 5.05
CA ASP A 193 7.32 2.58 6.03
C ASP A 193 7.08 3.80 6.94
N ASN A 194 6.08 4.60 6.61
CA ASN A 194 5.50 5.67 7.44
C ASN A 194 4.05 5.92 7.04
N LEU A 195 3.30 6.63 7.88
CA LEU A 195 1.88 6.85 7.66
C LEU A 195 1.58 7.70 6.41
N MET A 196 2.41 8.70 6.11
CA MET A 196 2.20 9.52 4.90
C MET A 196 2.40 8.70 3.63
N GLN A 197 3.37 7.79 3.59
CA GLN A 197 3.55 6.89 2.45
C GLN A 197 2.34 5.97 2.27
N ALA A 198 1.80 5.41 3.37
CA ALA A 198 0.57 4.62 3.31
C ALA A 198 -0.60 5.44 2.74
N TYR A 199 -0.75 6.69 3.16
CA TYR A 199 -1.79 7.59 2.64
C TYR A 199 -1.57 7.93 1.16
N TYR A 200 -0.35 8.28 0.74
CA TYR A 200 -0.07 8.54 -0.68
C TYR A 200 -0.33 7.32 -1.58
N ARG A 201 -0.09 6.12 -1.07
CA ARG A 201 -0.48 4.89 -1.75
C ARG A 201 -2.00 4.77 -1.90
N MET A 202 -2.78 5.22 -0.92
CA MET A 202 -4.24 5.29 -1.01
C MET A 202 -4.69 6.30 -2.08
N GLU A 203 -4.12 7.50 -2.10
CA GLU A 203 -4.39 8.49 -3.15
C GLU A 203 -4.04 7.94 -4.54
N THR A 204 -2.87 7.33 -4.67
CA THR A 204 -2.43 6.75 -5.95
C THR A 204 -3.35 5.59 -6.37
N THR A 205 -3.84 4.77 -5.43
CA THR A 205 -4.78 3.68 -5.72
C THR A 205 -6.08 4.22 -6.33
N GLU A 206 -6.67 5.24 -5.74
CA GLU A 206 -7.87 5.88 -6.30
C GLU A 206 -7.61 6.56 -7.64
N TYR A 207 -6.49 7.28 -7.76
CA TYR A 207 -6.13 7.95 -9.01
C TYR A 207 -5.90 6.94 -10.14
N TYR A 208 -5.19 5.85 -9.86
CA TYR A 208 -4.95 4.77 -10.80
C TYR A 208 -6.23 4.07 -11.23
N ALA A 209 -7.13 3.78 -10.28
CA ALA A 209 -8.44 3.22 -10.57
C ALA A 209 -9.27 4.15 -11.50
N LYS A 210 -9.24 5.46 -11.29
CA LYS A 210 -9.89 6.45 -12.18
C LYS A 210 -9.33 6.40 -13.60
N ILE A 211 -8.01 6.34 -13.74
CA ILE A 211 -7.36 6.23 -15.06
C ILE A 211 -7.78 4.94 -15.77
N LEU A 212 -7.76 3.80 -15.06
CA LEU A 212 -8.21 2.52 -15.62
C LEU A 212 -9.69 2.57 -16.03
N MET A 213 -10.55 3.15 -15.21
CA MET A 213 -11.96 3.32 -15.54
C MET A 213 -12.15 4.17 -16.81
N MET A 214 -11.46 5.31 -16.90
CA MET A 214 -11.54 6.18 -18.06
C MET A 214 -11.04 5.46 -19.32
N ASN A 215 -9.92 4.77 -19.25
CA ASN A 215 -9.32 4.07 -20.39
C ASN A 215 -10.20 2.90 -20.87
N ASN A 216 -10.69 2.08 -19.93
CA ASN A 216 -11.40 0.85 -20.26
C ASN A 216 -12.86 1.10 -20.69
N PHE A 217 -13.56 2.07 -20.05
CA PHE A 217 -15.00 2.22 -20.19
C PHE A 217 -15.44 3.54 -20.84
N ILE A 218 -14.61 4.59 -20.82
CA ILE A 218 -14.97 5.89 -21.43
C ILE A 218 -14.26 6.06 -22.76
N LEU A 219 -12.93 5.94 -22.78
CA LEU A 219 -12.15 6.11 -24.01
C LEU A 219 -12.15 4.86 -24.89
N GLY A 220 -12.36 3.68 -24.30
CA GLY A 220 -12.30 2.38 -24.96
C GLY A 220 -10.91 2.08 -25.57
N LYS A 221 -9.87 2.79 -25.11
CA LYS A 221 -8.51 2.71 -25.65
C LYS A 221 -7.49 2.93 -24.55
N LYS A 222 -6.46 2.10 -24.54
CA LYS A 222 -5.31 2.21 -23.64
C LYS A 222 -4.02 1.75 -24.33
N THR A 223 -2.89 2.22 -23.83
CA THR A 223 -1.56 1.72 -24.20
C THR A 223 -0.92 1.17 -22.92
N LEU A 224 -0.56 -0.09 -22.91
CA LEU A 224 0.16 -0.72 -21.81
C LEU A 224 1.66 -0.42 -21.94
N LEU A 225 2.33 -0.28 -20.82
CA LEU A 225 3.77 -0.25 -20.75
C LEU A 225 4.31 -1.62 -21.18
N SER A 226 5.36 -1.63 -22.01
CA SER A 226 6.06 -2.86 -22.39
C SER A 226 6.77 -3.47 -21.16
N GLN A 227 7.10 -4.76 -21.23
CA GLN A 227 7.83 -5.42 -20.15
C GLN A 227 9.16 -4.72 -19.83
N GLY A 228 9.88 -4.27 -20.86
CA GLY A 228 11.13 -3.53 -20.68
C GLY A 228 10.94 -2.20 -19.92
N GLN A 229 9.87 -1.44 -20.24
CA GLN A 229 9.53 -0.21 -19.52
C GLN A 229 9.15 -0.49 -18.07
N ILE A 230 8.40 -1.56 -17.80
CA ILE A 230 8.05 -1.99 -16.44
C ILE A 230 9.33 -2.33 -15.66
N ASP A 231 10.26 -3.06 -16.26
CA ASP A 231 11.52 -3.46 -15.64
C ASP A 231 12.40 -2.26 -15.29
N ASP A 232 12.44 -1.25 -16.16
CA ASP A 232 13.15 0.01 -15.91
C ASP A 232 12.53 0.77 -14.73
N ILE A 233 11.20 0.88 -14.68
CA ILE A 233 10.48 1.53 -13.57
C ILE A 233 10.70 0.79 -12.26
N ILE A 234 10.65 -0.54 -12.25
CA ILE A 234 10.91 -1.36 -11.06
C ILE A 234 12.36 -1.18 -10.58
N ARG A 235 13.31 -1.04 -11.49
CA ARG A 235 14.72 -0.76 -11.14
C ARG A 235 14.88 0.61 -10.48
N ILE A 236 14.19 1.64 -10.99
CA ILE A 236 14.14 2.97 -10.37
C ILE A 236 13.51 2.87 -8.97
N ARG A 237 12.37 2.20 -8.84
CA ARG A 237 11.69 1.96 -7.56
C ARG A 237 12.61 1.31 -6.53
N ALA A 238 13.34 0.27 -6.93
CA ALA A 238 14.30 -0.41 -6.07
C ALA A 238 15.47 0.52 -5.65
N GLY A 239 15.91 1.40 -6.55
CA GLY A 239 16.91 2.45 -6.24
C GLY A 239 16.45 3.45 -5.18
N TRP A 240 15.14 3.61 -4.98
CA TRP A 240 14.55 4.41 -3.90
C TRP A 240 14.27 3.61 -2.63
N GLY A 241 14.74 2.35 -2.55
CA GLY A 241 14.54 1.48 -1.40
C GLY A 241 13.18 0.79 -1.35
N ILE A 242 12.31 1.00 -2.34
CA ILE A 242 10.99 0.36 -2.41
C ILE A 242 11.13 -0.98 -3.13
N THR A 243 11.19 -2.07 -2.38
CA THR A 243 11.37 -3.44 -2.89
C THR A 243 10.08 -4.25 -2.97
N THR A 244 8.98 -3.68 -2.49
CA THR A 244 7.63 -4.27 -2.45
C THR A 244 6.73 -3.69 -3.53
N GLY A 245 5.50 -4.19 -3.68
CA GLY A 245 4.48 -3.71 -4.60
C GLY A 245 4.16 -4.67 -5.74
N GLY A 246 4.77 -5.85 -5.77
CA GLY A 246 4.57 -6.80 -6.85
C GLY A 246 5.14 -6.30 -8.20
N ARG A 247 4.89 -7.06 -9.24
CA ARG A 247 5.39 -6.78 -10.60
C ARG A 247 4.25 -6.90 -11.60
N PRO A 248 3.76 -5.80 -12.17
CA PRO A 248 2.79 -5.87 -13.26
C PRO A 248 3.35 -6.63 -14.46
N ILE A 249 2.45 -7.25 -15.21
CA ILE A 249 2.80 -8.01 -16.41
C ILE A 249 2.45 -7.18 -17.64
N GLY A 250 3.44 -6.92 -18.48
CA GLY A 250 3.27 -6.27 -19.77
C GLY A 250 2.55 -7.16 -20.78
N PRO A 251 2.14 -6.60 -21.94
CA PRO A 251 1.39 -7.36 -22.95
C PRO A 251 2.11 -8.60 -23.47
N GLU A 252 3.45 -8.55 -23.56
CA GLU A 252 4.25 -9.72 -24.00
C GLU A 252 4.29 -10.84 -22.94
N GLY A 253 4.22 -10.47 -21.66
CA GLY A 253 4.18 -11.44 -20.54
C GLY A 253 2.81 -12.08 -20.37
N ALA A 254 1.72 -11.38 -20.70
CA ALA A 254 0.36 -11.90 -20.62
C ALA A 254 0.12 -13.05 -21.62
N GLN A 255 0.67 -12.95 -22.84
CA GLN A 255 0.59 -14.01 -23.84
C GLN A 255 1.22 -15.32 -23.34
N ASN A 256 2.38 -15.23 -22.67
CA ASN A 256 3.04 -16.41 -22.11
C ASN A 256 2.25 -17.08 -20.98
N LEU A 257 1.43 -16.32 -20.23
CA LEU A 257 0.58 -16.87 -19.16
C LEU A 257 -0.66 -17.58 -19.70
N GLU A 258 -1.26 -17.08 -20.76
CA GLU A 258 -2.37 -17.76 -21.44
C GLU A 258 -1.91 -19.11 -21.99
N ASP A 259 -0.72 -19.19 -22.59
CA ASP A 259 -0.12 -20.43 -23.08
C ASP A 259 0.16 -21.43 -21.95
N ILE A 260 0.60 -20.95 -20.76
CA ILE A 260 0.83 -21.78 -19.58
C ILE A 260 -0.50 -22.32 -18.99
N CYS A 261 -1.55 -21.50 -18.98
CA CYS A 261 -2.88 -21.91 -18.49
C CYS A 261 -3.55 -22.93 -19.42
N ILE A 262 -3.36 -22.82 -20.74
CA ILE A 262 -3.90 -23.77 -21.71
C ILE A 262 -3.19 -25.13 -21.57
N SER A 263 -1.88 -25.14 -21.35
CA SER A 263 -1.10 -26.39 -21.19
C SER A 263 -1.44 -27.18 -19.91
N LYS A 264 -2.05 -26.55 -18.90
CA LYS A 264 -2.49 -27.20 -17.66
C LYS A 264 -3.94 -27.75 -17.71
N ARG A 265 -4.67 -27.51 -18.81
CA ARG A 265 -6.04 -28.00 -19.02
C ARG A 265 -6.12 -29.17 -20.03
N GLN A 266 -5.00 -29.66 -20.52
CA GLN A 266 -4.84 -30.89 -21.26
C GLN A 266 -4.19 -31.97 -20.36
#